data_583c10ebae9c82af3992b0c2a2c33838
#
_entry.id   583c10ebae9c82af3992b0c2a2c33838
#
_cell.length_a   1.000
_cell.length_b   1.000
_cell.length_c   1.000
_cell.angle_alpha   90.00
_cell.angle_beta   90.00
_cell.angle_gamma   90.00
#
_symmetry.space_group_name_H-M   'P 1'
#
loop_
_entity.id
_entity.type
_entity.pdbx_description
1 polymer ?
#
loop_
_entity_poly.entity_id
_entity_poly.type
_entity_poly.pdbx_seq_one_letter_code
_entity_poly.pdbx_strand_id
1 'polypeptide(L)'
;MKVLIDTNILISAALSSGGTPFLAYVKAVTQPNHAVVCEQNLDELRRVFNRKFPTKLYALDSFLALALMTIEVVPVPEPEIESEQSLRDAADRPILRAAIACGADVLLTGDKDFLESGI
;
A
#
# COMPACT_ATOMS: atom_id res chain seq x y z
N MET A 1 8.42 10.08 -9.68
CA MET A 1 8.19 10.05 -8.20
C MET A 1 8.16 8.62 -7.70
N LYS A 2 8.69 8.38 -6.52
CA LYS A 2 8.56 7.11 -5.84
C LYS A 2 7.30 7.16 -4.96
N VAL A 3 6.36 6.23 -5.21
CA VAL A 3 5.04 6.20 -4.56
C VAL A 3 4.91 4.91 -3.76
N LEU A 4 4.74 5.01 -2.45
CA LEU A 4 4.40 3.86 -1.62
C LEU A 4 2.87 3.73 -1.59
N ILE A 5 2.36 2.54 -1.89
CA ILE A 5 0.92 2.31 -1.98
C ILE A 5 0.44 1.58 -0.72
N ASP A 6 -0.54 2.16 -0.04
CA ASP A 6 -1.16 1.56 1.15
C ASP A 6 -2.10 0.42 0.77
N THR A 7 -2.32 -0.49 1.71
CA THR A 7 -3.15 -1.69 1.53
C THR A 7 -4.56 -1.37 1.03
N ASN A 8 -5.20 -0.33 1.54
CA ASN A 8 -6.58 0.03 1.16
C ASN A 8 -6.71 0.34 -0.33
N ILE A 9 -5.71 0.99 -0.91
CA ILE A 9 -5.69 1.27 -2.34
C ILE A 9 -5.55 -0.03 -3.14
N LEU A 10 -4.69 -0.94 -2.66
CA LEU A 10 -4.49 -2.23 -3.30
C LEU A 10 -5.76 -3.09 -3.26
N ILE A 11 -6.46 -3.11 -2.13
CA ILE A 11 -7.73 -3.83 -1.99
C ILE A 11 -8.75 -3.31 -3.00
N SER A 12 -8.93 -2.00 -3.06
CA SER A 12 -9.90 -1.38 -3.96
C SER A 12 -9.54 -1.61 -5.43
N ALA A 13 -8.25 -1.53 -5.77
CA ALA A 13 -7.79 -1.77 -7.13
C ALA A 13 -7.99 -3.21 -7.57
N ALA A 14 -7.77 -4.17 -6.67
CA ALA A 14 -7.94 -5.60 -6.96
C ALA A 14 -9.43 -5.96 -7.14
N LEU A 15 -10.33 -5.28 -6.43
CA LEU A 15 -11.76 -5.56 -6.48
C LEU A 15 -12.49 -4.85 -7.61
N SER A 16 -12.01 -3.68 -8.05
CA SER A 16 -12.73 -2.88 -9.03
C SER A 16 -11.77 -2.07 -9.89
N SER A 17 -11.85 -2.25 -11.21
CA SER A 17 -11.05 -1.50 -12.17
C SER A 17 -11.70 -0.18 -12.59
N GLY A 18 -12.90 0.12 -12.10
CA GLY A 18 -13.65 1.30 -12.52
C GLY A 18 -13.59 2.48 -11.57
N GLY A 19 -12.96 2.34 -10.41
CA GLY A 19 -13.01 3.37 -9.37
C GLY A 19 -11.79 4.28 -9.34
N THR A 20 -11.91 5.37 -8.57
CA THR A 20 -10.81 6.31 -8.33
C THR A 20 -9.56 5.65 -7.75
N PRO A 21 -9.67 4.71 -6.78
CA PRO A 21 -8.48 4.02 -6.28
C PRO A 21 -7.72 3.26 -7.37
N PHE A 22 -8.42 2.65 -8.31
CA PHE A 22 -7.77 1.96 -9.42
C PHE A 22 -7.03 2.93 -10.33
N LEU A 23 -7.64 4.08 -10.62
CA LEU A 23 -7.00 5.11 -11.44
C LEU A 23 -5.74 5.65 -10.77
N ALA A 24 -5.78 5.88 -9.46
CA ALA A 24 -4.62 6.30 -8.70
C ALA A 24 -3.51 5.25 -8.72
N TYR A 25 -3.88 3.97 -8.59
CA TYR A 25 -2.96 2.85 -8.69
C TYR A 25 -2.27 2.80 -10.06
N VAL A 26 -3.04 2.91 -11.14
CA VAL A 26 -2.50 2.90 -12.51
C VAL A 26 -1.48 4.03 -12.68
N LYS A 27 -1.79 5.22 -12.18
CA LYS A 27 -0.88 6.35 -12.26
C LYS A 27 0.41 6.09 -11.49
N ALA A 28 0.32 5.48 -10.31
CA ALA A 28 1.48 5.18 -9.48
C ALA A 28 2.44 4.18 -10.14
N VAL A 29 1.91 3.20 -10.88
CA VAL A 29 2.73 2.17 -11.53
C VAL A 29 3.19 2.57 -12.94
N THR A 30 2.73 3.71 -13.44
CA THR A 30 3.06 4.17 -14.80
C THR A 30 4.25 5.13 -14.75
N GLN A 31 5.24 4.90 -15.61
CA GLN A 31 6.40 5.79 -15.71
C GLN A 31 5.96 7.23 -15.98
N PRO A 32 6.65 8.25 -15.44
CA PRO A 32 7.94 8.16 -14.73
C PRO A 32 7.83 7.80 -13.25
N ASN A 33 6.65 7.49 -12.74
CA ASN A 33 6.49 7.11 -11.35
C ASN A 33 7.04 5.70 -11.11
N HIS A 34 7.50 5.45 -9.88
CA HIS A 34 7.98 4.15 -9.44
C HIS A 34 7.18 3.76 -8.21
N ALA A 35 6.38 2.70 -8.34
CA ALA A 35 5.54 2.22 -7.24
C ALA A 35 6.30 1.24 -6.36
N VAL A 36 6.13 1.39 -5.05
CA VAL A 36 6.65 0.45 -4.05
C VAL A 36 5.54 0.05 -3.10
N VAL A 37 5.62 -1.15 -2.54
CA VAL A 37 4.75 -1.61 -1.47
C VAL A 37 5.62 -2.18 -0.36
N CYS A 38 5.17 -2.01 0.88
CA CYS A 38 5.80 -2.64 2.03
C CYS A 38 5.40 -4.12 2.08
N GLU A 39 6.31 -5.00 2.45
CA GLU A 39 5.99 -6.44 2.58
C GLU A 39 4.82 -6.68 3.53
N GLN A 40 4.66 -5.86 4.58
CA GLN A 40 3.53 -5.96 5.49
C GLN A 40 2.20 -5.63 4.81
N ASN A 41 2.20 -4.74 3.82
CA ASN A 41 1.00 -4.46 3.02
C ASN A 41 0.53 -5.70 2.27
N LEU A 42 1.45 -6.49 1.73
CA LEU A 42 1.10 -7.71 1.01
C LEU A 42 0.49 -8.75 1.96
N ASP A 43 1.07 -8.91 3.15
CA ASP A 43 0.53 -9.83 4.15
C ASP A 43 -0.86 -9.40 4.59
N GLU A 44 -1.07 -8.13 4.85
CA GLU A 44 -2.37 -7.60 5.23
C GLU A 44 -3.40 -7.76 4.11
N LEU A 45 -3.00 -7.51 2.87
CA LEU A 45 -3.85 -7.68 1.68
C LEU A 45 -4.37 -9.12 1.60
N ARG A 46 -3.50 -10.11 1.77
CA ARG A 46 -3.89 -11.52 1.75
C ARG A 46 -4.83 -11.88 2.90
N ARG A 47 -4.55 -11.37 4.11
CA ARG A 47 -5.39 -11.60 5.28
C ARG A 47 -6.80 -11.01 5.10
N VAL A 48 -6.89 -9.80 4.57
CA VAL A 48 -8.17 -9.14 4.32
C VAL A 48 -9.00 -9.92 3.31
N PHE A 49 -8.38 -10.36 2.20
CA PHE A 49 -9.09 -11.14 1.19
C PHE A 49 -9.55 -12.49 1.73
N ASN A 50 -8.72 -13.19 2.50
CA ASN A 50 -9.13 -14.46 3.12
C ASN A 50 -10.30 -14.30 4.07
N ARG A 51 -10.36 -13.19 4.80
CA ARG A 51 -11.40 -12.94 5.79
C ARG A 51 -12.67 -12.37 5.18
N LYS A 52 -12.56 -11.36 4.31
CA LYS A 52 -13.71 -10.60 3.80
C LYS A 52 -14.15 -10.99 2.40
N PHE A 53 -13.24 -11.47 1.58
CA PHE A 53 -13.51 -11.75 0.17
C PHE A 53 -13.02 -13.14 -0.24
N PRO A 54 -13.39 -14.22 0.50
CA PRO A 54 -12.83 -15.54 0.23
C PRO A 54 -13.23 -16.09 -1.14
N THR A 55 -14.32 -15.62 -1.74
CA THR A 55 -14.74 -16.04 -3.08
C THR A 55 -14.03 -15.28 -4.19
N LYS A 56 -13.20 -14.30 -3.84
CA LYS A 56 -12.48 -13.45 -4.81
C LYS A 56 -10.98 -13.60 -4.74
N LEU A 57 -10.48 -14.70 -4.16
CA LEU A 57 -9.04 -14.95 -4.07
C LEU A 57 -8.40 -15.05 -5.46
N TYR A 58 -9.13 -15.56 -6.45
CA TYR A 58 -8.63 -15.61 -7.82
C TYR A 58 -8.37 -14.21 -8.39
N ALA A 59 -9.21 -13.22 -8.02
CA ALA A 59 -9.03 -11.85 -8.45
C ALA A 59 -7.77 -11.23 -7.82
N LEU A 60 -7.53 -11.53 -6.55
CA LEU A 60 -6.30 -11.12 -5.88
C LEU A 60 -5.07 -11.71 -6.54
N ASP A 61 -5.08 -13.02 -6.81
CA ASP A 61 -3.95 -13.68 -7.43
C ASP A 61 -3.65 -13.12 -8.82
N SER A 62 -4.68 -12.87 -9.63
CA SER A 62 -4.53 -12.26 -10.95
C SER A 62 -3.97 -10.84 -10.86
N PHE A 63 -4.48 -10.05 -9.89
CA PHE A 63 -4.00 -8.69 -9.68
C PHE A 63 -2.52 -8.69 -9.29
N LEU A 64 -2.12 -9.53 -8.32
CA LEU A 64 -0.74 -9.59 -7.84
C LEU A 64 0.22 -10.11 -8.92
N ALA A 65 -0.21 -11.04 -9.75
CA ALA A 65 0.64 -11.57 -10.82
C ALA A 65 1.10 -10.45 -11.77
N LEU A 66 0.22 -9.48 -12.05
CA LEU A 66 0.55 -8.32 -12.88
C LEU A 66 1.24 -7.23 -12.09
N ALA A 67 0.74 -6.94 -10.90
CA ALA A 67 1.25 -5.83 -10.08
C ALA A 67 2.71 -6.03 -9.69
N LEU A 68 3.10 -7.24 -9.27
CA LEU A 68 4.46 -7.52 -8.81
C LEU A 68 5.49 -7.51 -9.94
N MET A 69 5.06 -7.41 -11.19
CA MET A 69 5.97 -7.20 -12.31
C MET A 69 6.51 -5.77 -12.37
N THR A 70 5.79 -4.81 -11.81
CA THR A 70 6.14 -3.39 -11.90
C THR A 70 6.32 -2.72 -10.55
N ILE A 71 5.89 -3.35 -9.46
CA ILE A 71 5.97 -2.79 -8.11
C ILE A 71 7.15 -3.41 -7.36
N GLU A 72 7.97 -2.56 -6.75
CA GLU A 72 9.05 -3.02 -5.88
C GLU A 72 8.52 -3.30 -4.49
N VAL A 73 8.86 -4.44 -3.90
CA VAL A 73 8.51 -4.78 -2.52
C VAL A 73 9.66 -4.37 -1.61
N VAL A 74 9.36 -3.56 -0.59
CA VAL A 74 10.37 -3.07 0.35
C VAL A 74 10.09 -3.61 1.75
N PRO A 75 11.13 -3.86 2.56
CA PRO A 75 10.95 -4.34 3.92
C PRO A 75 10.54 -3.22 4.88
N VAL A 76 10.05 -3.62 6.05
CA VAL A 76 9.82 -2.70 7.16
C VAL A 76 11.10 -2.65 8.00
N PRO A 77 11.77 -1.50 8.07
CA PRO A 77 12.97 -1.39 8.88
C PRO A 77 12.65 -1.29 10.37
N GLU A 78 13.62 -1.64 11.19
CA GLU A 78 13.61 -1.47 12.63
C GLU A 78 14.85 -0.70 13.04
N PRO A 79 14.83 0.00 14.19
CA PRO A 79 13.73 0.18 15.15
C PRO A 79 12.69 1.20 14.70
N GLU A 80 11.62 1.34 15.52
CA GLU A 80 10.62 2.37 15.32
C GLU A 80 11.26 3.76 15.30
N ILE A 81 10.67 4.68 14.52
CA ILE A 81 11.10 6.05 14.42
C ILE A 81 10.09 6.98 15.11
N GLU A 82 10.57 8.16 15.53
CA GLU A 82 9.76 9.07 16.32
C GLU A 82 8.52 9.57 15.57
N SER A 83 8.64 9.90 14.29
CA SER A 83 7.53 10.46 13.51
C SER A 83 6.33 9.52 13.38
N GLU A 84 6.54 8.20 13.47
CA GLU A 84 5.42 7.25 13.37
C GLU A 84 4.51 7.26 14.59
N GLN A 85 4.98 7.81 15.71
CA GLN A 85 4.21 7.89 16.95
C GLN A 85 2.99 8.82 16.82
N SER A 86 2.95 9.69 15.82
CA SER A 86 1.79 10.55 15.55
C SER A 86 0.60 9.79 14.97
N LEU A 87 0.79 8.56 14.47
CA LEU A 87 -0.30 7.72 13.96
C LEU A 87 -1.03 7.05 15.12
N ARG A 88 -2.38 7.13 15.08
CA ARG A 88 -3.23 6.56 16.14
C ARG A 88 -3.24 5.03 16.10
N ASP A 89 -3.24 4.45 14.90
CA ASP A 89 -3.25 3.00 14.73
C ASP A 89 -1.81 2.48 14.61
N ALA A 90 -1.41 1.67 15.57
CA ALA A 90 -0.07 1.09 15.59
C ALA A 90 0.20 0.22 14.36
N ALA A 91 -0.83 -0.35 13.74
CA ALA A 91 -0.69 -1.16 12.53
C ALA A 91 -0.22 -0.34 11.33
N ASP A 92 -0.46 0.99 11.34
CA ASP A 92 -0.06 1.88 10.25
C ASP A 92 1.39 2.36 10.38
N ARG A 93 1.98 2.24 11.57
CA ARG A 93 3.34 2.71 11.84
C ARG A 93 4.42 2.04 11.00
N PRO A 94 4.38 0.71 10.80
CA PRO A 94 5.38 0.06 9.94
C PRO A 94 5.35 0.57 8.50
N ILE A 95 4.16 0.91 7.98
CA ILE A 95 4.00 1.43 6.62
C ILE A 95 4.67 2.79 6.48
N LEU A 96 4.47 3.68 7.46
CA LEU A 96 5.13 4.98 7.48
C LEU A 96 6.65 4.82 7.58
N ARG A 97 7.10 3.91 8.43
CA ARG A 97 8.53 3.63 8.61
C ARG A 97 9.17 3.19 7.31
N ALA A 98 8.49 2.28 6.58
CA ALA A 98 8.97 1.81 5.28
C ALA A 98 9.00 2.94 4.25
N ALA A 99 7.99 3.81 4.24
CA ALA A 99 7.93 4.94 3.33
C ALA A 99 9.12 5.90 3.52
N ILE A 100 9.44 6.20 4.76
CA ILE A 100 10.57 7.08 5.09
C ILE A 100 11.89 6.41 4.71
N ALA A 101 12.07 5.14 5.07
CA ALA A 101 13.31 4.43 4.84
C ALA A 101 13.62 4.23 3.36
N CYS A 102 12.60 4.00 2.53
CA CYS A 102 12.81 3.81 1.09
C CYS A 102 12.88 5.14 0.31
N GLY A 103 12.66 6.27 0.99
CA GLY A 103 12.69 7.57 0.35
C GLY A 103 11.49 7.83 -0.55
N ALA A 104 10.32 7.33 -0.18
CA ALA A 104 9.10 7.58 -0.96
C ALA A 104 8.76 9.07 -0.96
N ASP A 105 8.40 9.58 -2.14
CA ASP A 105 7.98 10.97 -2.31
C ASP A 105 6.52 11.15 -1.89
N VAL A 106 5.71 10.11 -2.07
CA VAL A 106 4.26 10.14 -1.82
C VAL A 106 3.84 8.83 -1.16
N LEU A 107 2.95 8.92 -0.18
CA LEU A 107 2.23 7.79 0.38
C LEU A 107 0.80 7.86 -0.17
N LEU A 108 0.45 6.92 -1.04
CA LEU A 108 -0.89 6.86 -1.64
C LEU A 108 -1.81 6.06 -0.71
N THR A 109 -2.73 6.76 -0.06
CA THR A 109 -3.62 6.17 0.94
C THR A 109 -4.97 6.85 0.96
N GLY A 110 -6.00 6.09 1.37
CA GLY A 110 -7.30 6.63 1.75
C GLY A 110 -7.53 6.59 3.25
N ASP A 111 -6.50 6.22 4.03
CA ASP A 111 -6.62 6.05 5.46
C ASP A 111 -6.65 7.40 6.19
N LYS A 112 -7.67 7.62 7.01
CA LYS A 112 -7.85 8.84 7.78
C LYS A 112 -6.70 9.11 8.74
N ASP A 113 -6.15 8.06 9.34
CA ASP A 113 -5.07 8.24 10.31
C ASP A 113 -3.85 8.88 9.68
N PHE A 114 -3.50 8.50 8.45
CA PHE A 114 -2.43 9.16 7.72
C PHE A 114 -2.80 10.60 7.35
N LEU A 115 -4.03 10.82 6.87
CA LEU A 115 -4.48 12.15 6.45
C LEU A 115 -4.57 13.13 7.63
N GLU A 116 -5.02 12.67 8.80
CA GLU A 116 -5.19 13.50 9.99
C GLU A 116 -3.90 13.69 10.78
N SER A 117 -2.88 12.83 10.59
CA SER A 117 -1.62 12.92 11.34
C SER A 117 -0.73 14.08 10.91
N GLY A 118 -0.97 14.64 9.74
CA GLY A 118 -0.14 15.71 9.19
C GLY A 118 1.18 15.25 8.60
N ILE A 119 1.31 13.94 8.35
CA ILE A 119 2.52 13.34 7.78
C ILE A 119 2.47 13.36 6.26
#